data_6334b198204acf3711d3b4b0fb91e380
#
_entry.id   6334b198204acf3711d3b4b0fb91e380
#
_cell.length_a   1.000
_cell.length_b   1.000
_cell.length_c   1.000
_cell.angle_alpha   90.00
_cell.angle_beta   90.00
_cell.angle_gamma   90.00
#
_symmetry.space_group_name_H-M   'P 1'
#
loop_
_entity.id
_entity.type
_entity.pdbx_description
1 polymer ?
#
loop_
_entity_poly.entity_id
_entity_poly.type
_entity_poly.pdbx_seq_one_letter_code
_entity_poly.pdbx_strand_id
1 'polypeptide(L)'
;MITYQRSKSWQIAAAVAVVAAVAGGVYWFTGSSGEHSGVVLADNKASAAGWVQPGVGTDDLAASLKVQMSADGRPADVQAEDWNTLNGIMAKLGQPKQEAERIVGYLRYQHTFEAWQTLDETKDAKRRQSAAKALLGELPDRLASGEFTPIEANLMGAVLLADIEPDENKRNKLVEEMQGKLNGIAPMTEDEQQLQAKTRQTELKRRMATAYGEWQAKTNPADRTPAKLEQALEEVRRAYNSGEF
;
A
#
# COMPACT_ATOMS: atom_id res chain seq x y z
N MET A 1 -41.76 3.50 -12.57
CA MET A 1 -40.36 3.06 -12.74
C MET A 1 -39.46 4.08 -12.07
N ILE A 2 -38.93 3.77 -10.90
CA ILE A 2 -38.03 4.67 -10.17
C ILE A 2 -36.61 4.20 -10.51
N THR A 3 -35.94 4.95 -11.38
CA THR A 3 -34.53 4.74 -11.71
C THR A 3 -33.68 5.19 -10.52
N TYR A 4 -33.15 4.26 -9.79
CA TYR A 4 -32.18 4.51 -8.72
C TYR A 4 -30.85 4.89 -9.36
N GLN A 5 -30.57 6.17 -9.46
CA GLN A 5 -29.24 6.68 -9.80
C GLN A 5 -28.32 6.43 -8.60
N ARG A 6 -27.60 5.30 -8.60
CA ARG A 6 -26.54 5.02 -7.61
C ARG A 6 -25.44 6.05 -7.79
N SER A 7 -25.33 6.96 -6.84
CA SER A 7 -24.27 7.96 -6.83
C SER A 7 -22.91 7.28 -6.72
N LYS A 8 -21.93 7.70 -7.53
CA LYS A 8 -20.54 7.23 -7.52
C LYS A 8 -19.87 7.34 -6.15
N SER A 9 -20.39 8.23 -5.30
CA SER A 9 -19.93 8.43 -3.91
C SER A 9 -19.95 7.18 -3.02
N TRP A 10 -20.81 6.19 -3.30
CA TRP A 10 -20.86 4.96 -2.50
C TRP A 10 -19.71 3.99 -2.82
N GLN A 11 -19.26 3.97 -4.07
CA GLN A 11 -18.11 3.13 -4.47
C GLN A 11 -16.80 3.67 -3.90
N ILE A 12 -16.68 5.01 -3.82
CA ILE A 12 -15.55 5.68 -3.16
C ILE A 12 -15.57 5.44 -1.66
N ALA A 13 -16.75 5.46 -1.03
CA ALA A 13 -16.89 5.16 0.40
C ALA A 13 -16.49 3.71 0.73
N ALA A 14 -16.74 2.75 -0.17
CA ALA A 14 -16.33 1.36 0.02
C ALA A 14 -14.80 1.18 -0.11
N ALA A 15 -14.17 1.89 -1.07
CA ALA A 15 -12.71 1.87 -1.24
C ALA A 15 -11.97 2.56 -0.09
N VAL A 16 -12.50 3.69 0.37
CA VAL A 16 -11.98 4.39 1.56
C VAL A 16 -12.14 3.52 2.81
N ALA A 17 -13.23 2.73 2.92
CA ALA A 17 -13.41 1.81 4.04
C ALA A 17 -12.39 0.66 4.05
N VAL A 18 -11.94 0.17 2.89
CA VAL A 18 -10.91 -0.87 2.79
C VAL A 18 -9.53 -0.32 3.16
N VAL A 19 -9.19 0.88 2.68
CA VAL A 19 -7.93 1.55 3.02
C VAL A 19 -7.94 2.06 4.47
N ALA A 20 -9.09 2.57 4.96
CA ALA A 20 -9.25 2.98 6.35
C ALA A 20 -9.27 1.78 7.32
N ALA A 21 -9.72 0.60 6.90
CA ALA A 21 -9.62 -0.63 7.70
C ALA A 21 -8.16 -1.10 7.83
N VAL A 22 -7.34 -0.89 6.79
CA VAL A 22 -5.90 -1.19 6.82
C VAL A 22 -5.13 -0.15 7.64
N ALA A 23 -5.45 1.14 7.51
CA ALA A 23 -4.83 2.22 8.30
C ALA A 23 -5.45 2.35 9.70
N GLY A 24 -6.76 2.14 9.85
CA GLY A 24 -7.50 2.30 11.11
C GLY A 24 -7.34 1.12 12.07
N GLY A 25 -7.01 -0.08 11.59
CA GLY A 25 -6.66 -1.23 12.41
C GLY A 25 -5.44 -0.94 13.29
N VAL A 26 -4.46 -0.23 12.75
CA VAL A 26 -3.26 0.20 13.48
C VAL A 26 -3.61 1.26 14.55
N TYR A 27 -4.53 2.17 14.25
CA TYR A 27 -4.89 3.28 15.15
C TYR A 27 -5.81 2.84 16.33
N TRP A 28 -6.67 1.85 16.11
CA TRP A 28 -7.61 1.39 17.15
C TRP A 28 -6.97 0.49 18.19
N PHE A 29 -5.90 -0.20 17.84
CA PHE A 29 -5.22 -1.13 18.76
C PHE A 29 -4.16 -0.46 19.66
N THR A 30 -3.65 0.72 19.29
CA THR A 30 -2.69 1.48 20.12
C THR A 30 -3.34 2.51 21.07
N GLY A 31 -4.66 2.71 20.98
CA GLY A 31 -5.41 3.80 21.63
C GLY A 31 -6.39 3.37 22.72
N SER A 32 -6.12 2.34 23.51
CA SER A 32 -6.96 2.02 24.67
C SER A 32 -6.40 2.59 25.95
N SER A 33 -6.47 3.90 26.12
CA SER A 33 -6.63 4.57 27.43
C SER A 33 -6.93 6.06 27.22
N GLY A 34 -8.15 6.49 27.52
CA GLY A 34 -8.47 7.90 27.87
C GLY A 34 -9.24 8.70 26.84
N GLU A 35 -10.54 8.74 27.06
CA GLU A 35 -11.50 9.86 26.89
C GLU A 35 -11.39 10.88 25.75
N HIS A 36 -12.49 10.96 25.02
CA HIS A 36 -13.20 12.12 24.44
C HIS A 36 -12.75 12.73 23.11
N SER A 37 -13.69 12.62 22.18
CA SER A 37 -14.20 13.66 21.28
C SER A 37 -13.37 14.08 20.07
N GLY A 38 -13.99 13.92 18.93
CA GLY A 38 -13.72 14.70 17.73
C GLY A 38 -12.90 13.96 16.69
N VAL A 39 -13.61 13.49 15.67
CA VAL A 39 -13.01 13.16 14.37
C VAL A 39 -12.43 14.45 13.81
N VAL A 40 -11.19 14.74 14.18
CA VAL A 40 -10.36 15.67 13.44
C VAL A 40 -9.65 14.80 12.41
N LEU A 41 -10.02 14.95 11.15
CA LEU A 41 -9.19 14.55 10.02
C LEU A 41 -7.84 15.26 10.21
N ALA A 42 -6.92 14.60 10.91
CA ALA A 42 -5.58 15.10 11.09
C ALA A 42 -4.93 15.17 9.72
N ASP A 43 -4.57 16.38 9.38
CA ASP A 43 -3.80 16.82 8.23
C ASP A 43 -2.52 15.96 8.06
N ASN A 44 -2.63 14.89 7.28
CA ASN A 44 -1.52 13.95 7.01
C ASN A 44 -0.54 14.53 5.98
N LYS A 45 -0.26 15.84 6.10
CA LYS A 45 0.77 16.50 5.28
C LYS A 45 2.20 16.07 5.60
N ALA A 46 2.42 15.35 6.68
CA ALA A 46 3.78 14.99 7.09
C ALA A 46 4.30 13.67 6.49
N SER A 47 3.42 12.77 6.05
CA SER A 47 3.85 11.44 5.56
C SER A 47 4.33 11.41 4.10
N ALA A 48 3.88 12.34 3.27
CA ALA A 48 4.29 12.38 1.85
C ALA A 48 5.64 13.08 1.61
N ALA A 49 6.12 13.88 2.55
CA ALA A 49 7.28 14.77 2.33
C ALA A 49 8.65 14.07 2.41
N GLY A 50 8.72 12.85 2.93
CA GLY A 50 10.01 12.15 3.16
C GLY A 50 10.47 11.24 2.01
N TRP A 51 9.56 10.81 1.15
CA TRP A 51 9.83 9.78 0.14
C TRP A 51 10.10 10.31 -1.26
N VAL A 52 9.46 11.41 -1.62
CA VAL A 52 9.66 12.04 -2.93
C VAL A 52 10.71 13.11 -2.74
N GLN A 53 11.91 12.89 -3.24
CA GLN A 53 12.87 13.98 -3.39
C GLN A 53 12.20 15.10 -4.19
N PRO A 54 12.28 16.38 -3.75
CA PRO A 54 11.79 17.50 -4.53
C PRO A 54 12.60 17.57 -5.82
N GLY A 55 12.06 17.07 -6.91
CA GLY A 55 12.76 17.02 -8.21
C GLY A 55 12.19 16.00 -9.18
N VAL A 56 11.52 14.96 -8.71
CA VAL A 56 10.69 14.13 -9.58
C VAL A 56 9.34 14.84 -9.66
N GLY A 57 9.09 15.49 -10.80
CA GLY A 57 7.88 16.27 -11.02
C GLY A 57 6.64 15.45 -10.63
N THR A 58 5.89 15.96 -9.67
CA THR A 58 4.64 15.41 -9.16
C THR A 58 3.56 15.24 -10.22
N ASP A 59 3.87 15.52 -11.49
CA ASP A 59 2.91 15.52 -12.58
C ASP A 59 2.63 14.13 -13.16
N ASP A 60 3.54 13.16 -13.01
CA ASP A 60 3.35 11.80 -13.51
C ASP A 60 3.42 10.75 -12.41
N LEU A 61 2.26 10.53 -11.75
CA LEU A 61 2.11 9.47 -10.74
C LEU A 61 2.38 8.07 -11.29
N ALA A 62 2.15 7.85 -12.58
CA ALA A 62 2.44 6.57 -13.23
C ALA A 62 3.95 6.31 -13.32
N ALA A 63 4.75 7.37 -13.50
CA ALA A 63 6.21 7.26 -13.50
C ALA A 63 6.77 6.96 -12.11
N SER A 64 6.08 7.37 -11.04
CA SER A 64 6.54 7.13 -9.66
C SER A 64 6.56 5.65 -9.27
N LEU A 65 5.79 4.80 -9.95
CA LEU A 65 5.80 3.34 -9.75
C LEU A 65 7.04 2.68 -10.36
N LYS A 66 7.63 3.28 -11.40
CA LYS A 66 8.79 2.72 -12.09
C LYS A 66 10.05 2.99 -11.30
N VAL A 67 10.65 1.92 -10.79
CA VAL A 67 11.91 2.01 -10.06
C VAL A 67 13.06 2.18 -11.05
N GLN A 68 13.79 3.28 -10.95
CA GLN A 68 15.13 3.38 -11.52
C GLN A 68 16.12 2.87 -10.49
N MET A 69 16.94 1.90 -10.88
CA MET A 69 18.00 1.38 -10.03
C MET A 69 19.28 2.19 -10.26
N SER A 70 19.92 2.61 -9.19
CA SER A 70 21.24 3.21 -9.22
C SER A 70 22.32 2.17 -9.56
N ALA A 71 23.51 2.60 -9.94
CA ALA A 71 24.62 1.71 -10.28
C ALA A 71 25.05 0.75 -9.15
N ASP A 72 24.74 1.10 -7.91
CA ASP A 72 25.00 0.30 -6.71
C ASP A 72 23.87 -0.71 -6.38
N GLY A 73 22.85 -0.81 -7.25
CA GLY A 73 21.73 -1.73 -7.09
C GLY A 73 20.69 -1.31 -6.07
N ARG A 74 20.68 -0.04 -5.65
CA ARG A 74 19.63 0.52 -4.80
C ARG A 74 18.59 1.28 -5.65
N PRO A 75 17.33 1.39 -5.17
CA PRO A 75 16.36 2.30 -5.78
C PRO A 75 16.86 3.75 -5.74
N ALA A 76 16.80 4.45 -6.88
CA ALA A 76 17.39 5.80 -7.02
C ALA A 76 16.71 6.86 -6.13
N ASP A 77 15.46 6.63 -5.74
CA ASP A 77 14.64 7.46 -4.84
C ASP A 77 14.88 7.19 -3.34
N VAL A 78 15.72 6.21 -3.00
CA VAL A 78 16.07 5.87 -1.63
C VAL A 78 17.50 6.33 -1.33
N GLN A 79 17.75 6.96 -0.19
CA GLN A 79 19.10 7.35 0.19
C GLN A 79 19.98 6.12 0.48
N ALA A 80 21.26 6.20 0.15
CA ALA A 80 22.19 5.07 0.32
C ALA A 80 22.29 4.59 1.77
N GLU A 81 22.26 5.52 2.72
CA GLU A 81 22.33 5.20 4.16
C GLU A 81 21.09 4.44 4.63
N ASP A 82 19.90 4.88 4.22
CA ASP A 82 18.63 4.23 4.57
C ASP A 82 18.54 2.82 3.94
N TRP A 83 18.98 2.71 2.68
CA TRP A 83 19.02 1.44 1.97
C TRP A 83 19.96 0.43 2.63
N ASN A 84 21.16 0.86 3.00
CA ASN A 84 22.13 0.03 3.68
C ASN A 84 21.64 -0.39 5.07
N THR A 85 20.98 0.52 5.78
CA THR A 85 20.37 0.26 7.08
C THR A 85 19.29 -0.81 6.98
N LEU A 86 18.35 -0.64 6.02
CA LEU A 86 17.26 -1.60 5.80
C LEU A 86 17.82 -2.99 5.44
N ASN A 87 18.74 -3.07 4.48
CA ASN A 87 19.35 -4.35 4.09
C ASN A 87 20.12 -5.02 5.25
N GLY A 88 20.83 -4.22 6.05
CA GLY A 88 21.56 -4.73 7.22
C GLY A 88 20.62 -5.33 8.27
N ILE A 89 19.46 -4.71 8.49
CA ILE A 89 18.46 -5.22 9.41
C ILE A 89 17.75 -6.45 8.83
N MET A 90 17.38 -6.44 7.55
CA MET A 90 16.78 -7.62 6.89
C MET A 90 17.71 -8.83 6.99
N ALA A 91 19.02 -8.66 6.77
CA ALA A 91 20.01 -9.72 6.93
C ALA A 91 20.08 -10.26 8.37
N LYS A 92 20.06 -9.39 9.40
CA LYS A 92 20.03 -9.81 10.81
C LYS A 92 18.75 -10.58 11.17
N LEU A 93 17.62 -10.19 10.57
CA LEU A 93 16.35 -10.87 10.75
C LEU A 93 16.23 -12.18 9.95
N GLY A 94 17.28 -12.55 9.20
CA GLY A 94 17.28 -13.75 8.35
C GLY A 94 16.31 -13.68 7.18
N GLN A 95 15.96 -12.47 6.74
CA GLN A 95 15.08 -12.25 5.60
C GLN A 95 15.85 -12.30 4.26
N PRO A 96 15.23 -12.75 3.17
CA PRO A 96 15.84 -12.69 1.85
C PRO A 96 16.25 -11.26 1.46
N LYS A 97 17.31 -11.11 0.66
CA LYS A 97 17.78 -9.79 0.20
C LYS A 97 16.69 -9.00 -0.54
N GLN A 98 15.81 -9.70 -1.28
CA GLN A 98 14.70 -9.09 -2.02
C GLN A 98 13.63 -8.49 -1.12
N GLU A 99 13.63 -8.81 0.18
CA GLU A 99 12.62 -8.28 1.10
C GLU A 99 12.74 -6.76 1.29
N ALA A 100 13.96 -6.22 1.26
CA ALA A 100 14.15 -4.78 1.29
C ALA A 100 13.57 -4.08 0.05
N GLU A 101 13.78 -4.66 -1.14
CA GLU A 101 13.20 -4.16 -2.40
C GLU A 101 11.67 -4.21 -2.36
N ARG A 102 11.12 -5.31 -1.82
CA ARG A 102 9.68 -5.50 -1.65
C ARG A 102 9.08 -4.42 -0.73
N ILE A 103 9.70 -4.16 0.43
CA ILE A 103 9.23 -3.14 1.38
C ILE A 103 9.17 -1.77 0.69
N VAL A 104 10.23 -1.36 0.02
CA VAL A 104 10.29 -0.07 -0.67
C VAL A 104 9.26 -0.02 -1.82
N GLY A 105 9.15 -1.10 -2.59
CA GLY A 105 8.17 -1.21 -3.67
C GLY A 105 6.73 -1.08 -3.18
N TYR A 106 6.39 -1.77 -2.09
CA TYR A 106 5.07 -1.68 -1.46
C TYR A 106 4.72 -0.25 -1.03
N LEU A 107 5.63 0.42 -0.32
CA LEU A 107 5.40 1.79 0.14
C LEU A 107 5.21 2.76 -1.03
N ARG A 108 5.99 2.59 -2.11
CA ARG A 108 5.83 3.40 -3.32
C ARG A 108 4.46 3.19 -3.97
N TYR A 109 4.01 1.94 -4.06
CA TYR A 109 2.67 1.63 -4.54
C TYR A 109 1.58 2.28 -3.69
N GLN A 110 1.69 2.15 -2.37
CA GLN A 110 0.75 2.74 -1.41
C GLN A 110 0.67 4.26 -1.56
N HIS A 111 1.81 4.96 -1.59
CA HIS A 111 1.84 6.40 -1.78
C HIS A 111 1.25 6.86 -3.12
N THR A 112 1.51 6.10 -4.19
CA THR A 112 0.93 6.40 -5.50
C THR A 112 -0.58 6.21 -5.48
N PHE A 113 -1.06 5.17 -4.79
CA PHE A 113 -2.50 4.91 -4.61
C PHE A 113 -3.17 6.02 -3.78
N GLU A 114 -2.57 6.44 -2.67
CA GLU A 114 -3.04 7.57 -1.86
C GLU A 114 -3.07 8.86 -2.67
N ALA A 115 -2.00 9.17 -3.40
CA ALA A 115 -1.94 10.35 -4.25
C ALA A 115 -3.01 10.31 -5.36
N TRP A 116 -3.25 9.15 -5.98
CA TRP A 116 -4.34 8.96 -6.95
C TRP A 116 -5.71 9.26 -6.34
N GLN A 117 -5.98 8.83 -5.10
CA GLN A 117 -7.24 9.11 -4.41
C GLN A 117 -7.48 10.62 -4.18
N THR A 118 -6.43 11.40 -4.00
CA THR A 118 -6.54 12.86 -3.77
C THR A 118 -6.79 13.67 -5.04
N LEU A 119 -6.60 13.08 -6.23
CA LEU A 119 -6.84 13.76 -7.49
C LEU A 119 -8.33 14.03 -7.72
N ASP A 120 -8.65 15.22 -8.23
CA ASP A 120 -10.02 15.60 -8.60
C ASP A 120 -10.48 14.79 -9.82
N GLU A 121 -11.69 14.22 -9.74
CA GLU A 121 -12.24 13.35 -10.80
C GLU A 121 -12.43 14.09 -12.13
N THR A 122 -12.64 15.40 -12.11
CA THR A 122 -12.92 16.20 -13.29
C THR A 122 -11.71 16.98 -13.79
N LYS A 123 -11.04 17.67 -12.89
CA LYS A 123 -9.88 18.53 -13.22
C LYS A 123 -8.64 17.70 -13.56
N ASP A 124 -8.44 16.61 -12.84
CA ASP A 124 -7.27 15.74 -12.97
C ASP A 124 -7.58 14.42 -13.70
N ALA A 125 -8.70 14.34 -14.42
CA ALA A 125 -9.22 13.10 -15.03
C ALA A 125 -8.14 12.29 -15.79
N LYS A 126 -7.31 12.95 -16.60
CA LYS A 126 -6.25 12.28 -17.37
C LYS A 126 -5.14 11.74 -16.48
N ARG A 127 -4.70 12.51 -15.48
CA ARG A 127 -3.68 12.10 -14.51
C ARG A 127 -4.20 10.93 -13.67
N ARG A 128 -5.45 11.05 -13.22
CA ARG A 128 -6.15 10.02 -12.45
C ARG A 128 -6.25 8.71 -13.24
N GLN A 129 -6.66 8.79 -14.51
CA GLN A 129 -6.73 7.62 -15.39
C GLN A 129 -5.36 7.00 -15.68
N SER A 130 -4.31 7.82 -15.88
CA SER A 130 -2.94 7.37 -16.10
C SER A 130 -2.41 6.62 -14.87
N ALA A 131 -2.58 7.20 -13.67
CA ALA A 131 -2.18 6.60 -12.41
C ALA A 131 -2.96 5.29 -12.15
N ALA A 132 -4.28 5.28 -12.36
CA ALA A 132 -5.11 4.09 -12.21
C ALA A 132 -4.65 2.94 -13.12
N LYS A 133 -4.30 3.22 -14.39
CA LYS A 133 -3.75 2.21 -15.31
C LYS A 133 -2.41 1.66 -14.84
N ALA A 134 -1.53 2.51 -14.34
CA ALA A 134 -0.22 2.09 -13.84
C ALA A 134 -0.37 1.22 -12.57
N LEU A 135 -1.20 1.66 -11.61
CA LEU A 135 -1.51 0.90 -10.39
C LEU A 135 -2.15 -0.46 -10.71
N LEU A 136 -3.10 -0.49 -11.64
CA LEU A 136 -3.73 -1.74 -12.07
C LEU A 136 -2.74 -2.69 -12.74
N GLY A 137 -1.78 -2.16 -13.50
CA GLY A 137 -0.73 -2.95 -14.14
C GLY A 137 0.22 -3.65 -13.17
N GLU A 138 0.51 -3.02 -12.03
CA GLU A 138 1.37 -3.56 -10.96
C GLU A 138 0.65 -4.57 -10.05
N LEU A 139 -0.68 -4.55 -10.02
CA LEU A 139 -1.49 -5.30 -9.05
C LEU A 139 -1.25 -6.82 -9.07
N PRO A 140 -1.10 -7.48 -10.24
CA PRO A 140 -0.77 -8.91 -10.29
C PRO A 140 0.56 -9.26 -9.61
N ASP A 141 1.61 -8.46 -9.84
CA ASP A 141 2.92 -8.69 -9.26
C ASP A 141 2.92 -8.46 -7.75
N ARG A 142 2.15 -7.48 -7.28
CA ARG A 142 1.94 -7.20 -5.86
C ARG A 142 1.19 -8.33 -5.16
N LEU A 143 0.18 -8.91 -5.83
CA LEU A 143 -0.52 -10.09 -5.33
C LEU A 143 0.43 -11.30 -5.27
N ALA A 144 1.21 -11.54 -6.33
CA ALA A 144 2.20 -12.62 -6.37
C ALA A 144 3.26 -12.49 -5.27
N SER A 145 3.66 -11.26 -4.95
CA SER A 145 4.60 -10.95 -3.85
C SER A 145 3.96 -11.09 -2.46
N GLY A 146 2.65 -11.36 -2.37
CA GLY A 146 1.91 -11.49 -1.12
C GLY A 146 1.75 -10.18 -0.35
N GLU A 147 1.72 -9.06 -1.04
CA GLU A 147 1.46 -7.72 -0.48
C GLU A 147 -0.04 -7.45 -0.33
N PHE A 148 -0.86 -8.14 -1.11
CA PHE A 148 -2.32 -8.12 -1.05
C PHE A 148 -2.88 -9.53 -0.98
N THR A 149 -4.03 -9.66 -0.32
CA THR A 149 -4.86 -10.86 -0.45
C THR A 149 -5.63 -10.83 -1.77
N PRO A 150 -6.11 -11.98 -2.29
CA PRO A 150 -6.90 -12.01 -3.52
C PRO A 150 -8.15 -11.13 -3.47
N ILE A 151 -8.81 -11.07 -2.30
CA ILE A 151 -10.01 -10.25 -2.11
C ILE A 151 -9.67 -8.75 -2.22
N GLU A 152 -8.60 -8.31 -1.57
CA GLU A 152 -8.16 -6.92 -1.62
C GLU A 152 -7.72 -6.52 -3.03
N ALA A 153 -6.94 -7.36 -3.70
CA ALA A 153 -6.51 -7.11 -5.08
C ALA A 153 -7.71 -6.97 -6.03
N ASN A 154 -8.73 -7.82 -5.89
CA ASN A 154 -9.96 -7.74 -6.68
C ASN A 154 -10.73 -6.44 -6.40
N LEU A 155 -10.86 -6.04 -5.14
CA LEU A 155 -11.54 -4.78 -4.77
C LEU A 155 -10.78 -3.55 -5.29
N MET A 156 -9.46 -3.52 -5.11
CA MET A 156 -8.62 -2.43 -5.62
C MET A 156 -8.72 -2.33 -7.15
N GLY A 157 -8.61 -3.45 -7.84
CA GLY A 157 -8.70 -3.48 -9.30
C GLY A 157 -10.07 -3.00 -9.81
N ALA A 158 -11.17 -3.36 -9.15
CA ALA A 158 -12.49 -2.90 -9.53
C ALA A 158 -12.65 -1.37 -9.37
N VAL A 159 -12.06 -0.79 -8.31
CA VAL A 159 -12.07 0.66 -8.08
C VAL A 159 -11.22 1.40 -9.11
N LEU A 160 -10.03 0.90 -9.43
CA LEU A 160 -9.16 1.48 -10.45
C LEU A 160 -9.79 1.43 -11.84
N LEU A 161 -10.47 0.32 -12.17
CA LEU A 161 -11.20 0.17 -13.43
C LEU A 161 -12.36 1.16 -13.58
N ALA A 162 -12.95 1.65 -12.50
CA ALA A 162 -14.00 2.66 -12.54
C ALA A 162 -13.49 3.99 -13.13
N ASP A 163 -12.25 4.34 -12.90
CA ASP A 163 -11.62 5.53 -13.49
C ASP A 163 -11.11 5.29 -14.92
N ILE A 164 -10.76 4.05 -15.26
CA ILE A 164 -10.18 3.69 -16.56
C ILE A 164 -11.27 3.58 -17.63
N GLU A 165 -12.41 2.95 -17.30
CA GLU A 165 -13.49 2.66 -18.24
C GLU A 165 -14.82 3.21 -17.71
N PRO A 166 -15.32 4.30 -18.31
CA PRO A 166 -16.58 4.91 -17.90
C PRO A 166 -17.83 4.10 -18.33
N ASP A 167 -17.73 3.30 -19.40
CA ASP A 167 -18.82 2.43 -19.85
C ASP A 167 -18.99 1.24 -18.89
N GLU A 168 -20.16 1.11 -18.27
CA GLU A 168 -20.43 0.09 -17.26
C GLU A 168 -20.32 -1.33 -17.82
N ASN A 169 -20.81 -1.58 -19.04
CA ASN A 169 -20.78 -2.92 -19.62
C ASN A 169 -19.35 -3.37 -19.97
N LYS A 170 -18.54 -2.44 -20.49
CA LYS A 170 -17.13 -2.71 -20.78
C LYS A 170 -16.34 -2.89 -19.49
N ARG A 171 -16.58 -2.03 -18.49
CA ARG A 171 -15.96 -2.13 -17.18
C ARG A 171 -16.22 -3.47 -16.50
N ASN A 172 -17.49 -3.95 -16.53
CA ASN A 172 -17.83 -5.23 -15.94
C ASN A 172 -17.05 -6.40 -16.59
N LYS A 173 -16.90 -6.39 -17.93
CA LYS A 173 -16.05 -7.38 -18.62
C LYS A 173 -14.58 -7.29 -18.19
N LEU A 174 -14.04 -6.07 -18.08
CA LEU A 174 -12.65 -5.88 -17.62
C LEU A 174 -12.47 -6.34 -16.18
N VAL A 175 -13.47 -6.14 -15.31
CA VAL A 175 -13.44 -6.64 -13.93
C VAL A 175 -13.41 -8.18 -13.93
N GLU A 176 -14.27 -8.84 -14.72
CA GLU A 176 -14.28 -10.29 -14.84
C GLU A 176 -12.95 -10.85 -15.37
N GLU A 177 -12.40 -10.22 -16.41
CA GLU A 177 -11.09 -10.60 -16.97
C GLU A 177 -9.95 -10.42 -15.94
N MET A 178 -9.96 -9.31 -15.20
CA MET A 178 -9.00 -9.04 -14.15
C MET A 178 -9.12 -10.07 -13.01
N GLN A 179 -10.34 -10.34 -12.55
CA GLN A 179 -10.59 -11.35 -11.52
C GLN A 179 -10.09 -12.73 -11.94
N GLY A 180 -10.33 -13.12 -13.21
CA GLY A 180 -9.80 -14.36 -13.76
C GLY A 180 -8.27 -14.43 -13.73
N LYS A 181 -7.58 -13.33 -14.06
CA LYS A 181 -6.12 -13.23 -13.98
C LYS A 181 -5.61 -13.30 -12.54
N LEU A 182 -6.21 -12.55 -11.64
CA LEU A 182 -5.79 -12.52 -10.23
C LEU A 182 -6.04 -13.85 -9.51
N ASN A 183 -7.16 -14.51 -9.81
CA ASN A 183 -7.47 -15.84 -9.27
C ASN A 183 -6.52 -16.92 -9.80
N GLY A 184 -6.00 -16.76 -11.04
CA GLY A 184 -4.98 -17.65 -11.59
C GLY A 184 -3.62 -17.55 -10.89
N ILE A 185 -3.35 -16.40 -10.24
CA ILE A 185 -2.14 -16.19 -9.42
C ILE A 185 -2.36 -16.74 -7.99
N ALA A 186 -3.57 -16.60 -7.46
CA ALA A 186 -3.94 -17.13 -6.16
C ALA A 186 -4.77 -18.41 -6.36
N PRO A 187 -4.38 -19.55 -5.77
CA PRO A 187 -5.16 -20.78 -5.90
C PRO A 187 -6.59 -20.61 -5.37
N MET A 188 -7.57 -21.01 -6.18
CA MET A 188 -9.01 -20.79 -5.95
C MET A 188 -9.62 -21.61 -4.81
N THR A 189 -8.93 -22.65 -4.34
CA THR A 189 -9.42 -23.54 -3.29
C THR A 189 -8.41 -23.58 -2.17
N GLU A 190 -8.52 -22.61 -1.26
CA GLU A 190 -7.77 -22.64 -0.02
C GLU A 190 -8.68 -23.03 1.12
N ASP A 191 -8.22 -24.03 1.89
CA ASP A 191 -8.76 -24.32 3.19
C ASP A 191 -8.76 -23.04 4.06
N GLU A 192 -9.80 -22.82 4.86
CA GLU A 192 -9.95 -21.63 5.69
C GLU A 192 -8.68 -21.34 6.54
N GLN A 193 -8.00 -22.40 7.00
CA GLN A 193 -6.74 -22.28 7.72
C GLN A 193 -5.60 -21.70 6.86
N GLN A 194 -5.53 -22.09 5.58
CA GLN A 194 -4.53 -21.55 4.65
C GLN A 194 -4.82 -20.08 4.32
N LEU A 195 -6.08 -19.73 4.14
CA LEU A 195 -6.50 -18.35 3.92
C LEU A 195 -6.14 -17.46 5.11
N GLN A 196 -6.41 -17.91 6.34
CA GLN A 196 -6.03 -17.21 7.57
C GLN A 196 -4.51 -17.07 7.68
N ALA A 197 -3.75 -18.12 7.40
CA ALA A 197 -2.28 -18.08 7.42
C ALA A 197 -1.73 -17.07 6.42
N LYS A 198 -2.26 -17.04 5.18
CA LYS A 198 -1.86 -16.07 4.16
C LYS A 198 -2.24 -14.64 4.55
N THR A 199 -3.41 -14.43 5.11
CA THR A 199 -3.85 -13.12 5.59
C THR A 199 -2.91 -12.60 6.68
N ARG A 200 -2.57 -13.43 7.66
CA ARG A 200 -1.60 -13.09 8.71
C ARG A 200 -0.21 -12.79 8.13
N GLN A 201 0.26 -13.56 7.15
CA GLN A 201 1.54 -13.33 6.50
C GLN A 201 1.55 -12.02 5.71
N THR A 202 0.46 -11.71 5.02
CA THR A 202 0.29 -10.44 4.30
C THR A 202 0.32 -9.26 5.27
N GLU A 203 -0.37 -9.38 6.40
CA GLU A 203 -0.38 -8.34 7.44
C GLU A 203 1.01 -8.12 8.05
N LEU A 204 1.76 -9.19 8.32
CA LEU A 204 3.16 -9.09 8.76
C LEU A 204 3.99 -8.25 7.78
N LYS A 205 3.91 -8.57 6.48
CA LYS A 205 4.65 -7.85 5.43
C LYS A 205 4.30 -6.36 5.39
N ARG A 206 3.03 -6.03 5.54
CA ARG A 206 2.55 -4.64 5.58
C ARG A 206 3.05 -3.89 6.79
N ARG A 207 2.91 -4.47 7.98
CA ARG A 207 3.37 -3.82 9.22
C ARG A 207 4.87 -3.60 9.23
N MET A 208 5.66 -4.53 8.69
CA MET A 208 7.09 -4.31 8.52
C MET A 208 7.38 -3.13 7.57
N ALA A 209 6.66 -3.03 6.47
CA ALA A 209 6.80 -1.91 5.54
C ALA A 209 6.39 -0.57 6.19
N THR A 210 5.26 -0.56 6.92
CA THR A 210 4.78 0.61 7.65
C THR A 210 5.80 1.07 8.71
N ALA A 211 6.32 0.15 9.52
CA ALA A 211 7.33 0.45 10.54
C ALA A 211 8.60 1.07 9.94
N TYR A 212 9.04 0.58 8.78
CA TYR A 212 10.13 1.19 8.04
C TYR A 212 9.78 2.60 7.54
N GLY A 213 8.61 2.78 6.93
CA GLY A 213 8.16 4.08 6.44
C GLY A 213 8.04 5.12 7.56
N GLU A 214 7.48 4.73 8.70
CA GLU A 214 7.39 5.59 9.89
C GLU A 214 8.77 5.98 10.43
N TRP A 215 9.72 5.03 10.48
CA TRP A 215 11.08 5.33 10.87
C TRP A 215 11.73 6.33 9.90
N GLN A 216 11.56 6.13 8.61
CA GLN A 216 12.12 7.01 7.58
C GLN A 216 11.52 8.42 7.64
N ALA A 217 10.24 8.55 7.97
CA ALA A 217 9.55 9.83 8.12
C ALA A 217 9.96 10.63 9.35
N LYS A 218 10.71 10.05 10.32
CA LYS A 218 11.19 10.78 11.50
C LYS A 218 12.17 11.88 11.07
N THR A 219 11.89 13.10 11.50
CA THR A 219 12.73 14.29 11.22
C THR A 219 13.88 14.44 12.22
N ASN A 220 13.71 13.94 13.44
CA ASN A 220 14.72 14.02 14.48
C ASN A 220 15.77 12.89 14.30
N PRO A 221 17.06 13.20 14.08
CA PRO A 221 18.10 12.19 13.89
C PRO A 221 18.22 11.20 15.06
N ALA A 222 17.92 11.60 16.29
CA ALA A 222 17.93 10.73 17.47
C ALA A 222 16.86 9.64 17.40
N ASP A 223 15.79 9.84 16.61
CA ASP A 223 14.72 8.87 16.40
C ASP A 223 14.92 8.03 15.14
N ARG A 224 15.89 8.42 14.30
CA ARG A 224 16.23 7.76 13.03
C ARG A 224 17.50 6.92 13.09
N THR A 225 17.72 6.28 14.24
CA THR A 225 18.86 5.38 14.40
C THR A 225 18.55 3.98 13.91
N PRO A 226 19.56 3.22 13.40
CA PRO A 226 19.38 1.82 13.00
C PRO A 226 18.82 0.95 14.13
N ALA A 227 19.22 1.20 15.38
CA ALA A 227 18.72 0.47 16.53
C ALA A 227 17.22 0.66 16.77
N LYS A 228 16.68 1.86 16.55
CA LYS A 228 15.24 2.11 16.65
C LYS A 228 14.44 1.44 15.52
N LEU A 229 15.01 1.37 14.32
CA LEU A 229 14.38 0.61 13.24
C LEU A 229 14.39 -0.89 13.57
N GLU A 230 15.51 -1.44 14.01
CA GLU A 230 15.62 -2.85 14.40
C GLU A 230 14.59 -3.19 15.48
N GLN A 231 14.47 -2.34 16.51
CA GLN A 231 13.47 -2.48 17.56
C GLN A 231 12.05 -2.51 17.00
N ALA A 232 11.68 -1.55 16.15
CA ALA A 232 10.35 -1.47 15.56
C ALA A 232 10.00 -2.72 14.73
N LEU A 233 10.92 -3.19 13.90
CA LEU A 233 10.72 -4.40 13.10
C LEU A 233 10.65 -5.67 13.95
N GLU A 234 11.45 -5.75 15.04
CA GLU A 234 11.38 -6.87 15.97
C GLU A 234 10.08 -6.87 16.79
N GLU A 235 9.54 -5.71 17.15
CA GLU A 235 8.22 -5.59 17.79
C GLU A 235 7.11 -6.14 16.86
N VAL A 236 7.13 -5.81 15.57
CA VAL A 236 6.20 -6.37 14.57
C VAL A 236 6.32 -7.89 14.50
N ARG A 237 7.54 -8.44 14.46
CA ARG A 237 7.75 -9.90 14.46
C ARG A 237 7.26 -10.56 15.73
N ARG A 238 7.48 -9.94 16.87
CA ARG A 238 7.03 -10.46 18.17
C ARG A 238 5.52 -10.53 18.23
N ALA A 239 4.82 -9.47 17.81
CA ALA A 239 3.37 -9.43 17.73
C ALA A 239 2.80 -10.51 16.78
N TYR A 240 3.49 -10.76 15.65
CA TYR A 240 3.13 -11.88 14.76
C TYR A 240 3.26 -13.24 15.43
N ASN A 241 4.35 -13.47 16.15
CA ASN A 241 4.64 -14.74 16.80
C ASN A 241 3.72 -14.97 18.03
N SER A 242 3.28 -13.91 18.71
CA SER A 242 2.33 -14.00 19.82
C SER A 242 0.88 -14.20 19.37
N GLY A 243 0.61 -14.04 18.07
CA GLY A 243 -0.74 -14.20 17.52
C GLY A 243 -1.65 -12.99 17.74
N GLU A 244 -1.08 -11.80 17.94
CA GLU A 244 -1.83 -10.55 18.10
C GLU A 244 -2.46 -10.04 16.80
N PHE A 245 -2.14 -10.64 15.65
CA PHE A 245 -2.76 -10.35 14.34
C PHE A 245 -2.59 -11.50 13.36
#